data_0aa68a1afd7dac58c1b7aa93b9ac4bcd
#
_entry.id   0aa68a1afd7dac58c1b7aa93b9ac4bcd
#
_cell.length_a   1.000
_cell.length_b   1.000
_cell.length_c   1.000
_cell.angle_alpha   90.00
_cell.angle_beta   90.00
_cell.angle_gamma   90.00
#
_symmetry.space_group_name_H-M   'P 1'
#
loop_
_entity.id
_entity.type
_entity.pdbx_description
1 polymer ?
#
loop_
_entity_poly.entity_id
_entity_poly.type
_entity_poly.pdbx_seq_one_letter_code
_entity_poly.pdbx_strand_id
1 'polypeptide(L)'
;MVLVSLGFLYPLLRQPILTWGATSEEAGSRLPGDELLEDADGISTRAITIDAPAASVWPWLAQMGPSPRGGAYTYDWIENLFGLDMHSVDRVLPEFQHPEVGDTIGFGANQMQLARVEPEHVLAWRSEDGNWVWAFLLEESNGATRLISRNRFRLPTLAARVGMLPMEPGSLLMERRMLRGIKDRAERLAPTARQA
;
A
#
# COMPACT_ATOMS: atom_id res chain seq x y z
N MET A 1 32.11 -4.04 15.92
CA MET A 1 31.23 -4.76 16.86
C MET A 1 29.73 -4.41 16.68
N VAL A 2 29.37 -3.19 16.33
CA VAL A 2 27.95 -2.75 16.16
C VAL A 2 27.24 -3.43 14.96
N LEU A 3 27.93 -3.65 13.83
CA LEU A 3 27.34 -4.26 12.64
C LEU A 3 26.98 -5.76 12.80
N VAL A 4 27.71 -6.49 13.63
CA VAL A 4 27.44 -7.92 13.89
C VAL A 4 26.19 -8.08 14.76
N SER A 5 25.92 -7.17 15.68
CA SER A 5 24.75 -7.21 16.55
C SER A 5 23.44 -6.92 15.79
N LEU A 6 23.47 -6.06 14.77
CA LEU A 6 22.32 -5.75 13.91
C LEU A 6 21.91 -6.96 13.06
N GLY A 7 22.85 -7.78 12.60
CA GLY A 7 22.57 -8.98 11.81
C GLY A 7 21.79 -10.06 12.58
N PHE A 8 21.99 -10.16 13.89
CA PHE A 8 21.26 -11.12 14.74
C PHE A 8 19.89 -10.62 15.18
N LEU A 9 19.69 -9.30 15.29
CA LEU A 9 18.39 -8.71 15.67
C LEU A 9 17.41 -8.59 14.48
N TYR A 10 17.92 -8.45 13.27
CA TYR A 10 17.07 -8.22 12.10
C TYR A 10 16.03 -9.34 11.86
N PRO A 11 16.34 -10.64 11.94
CA PRO A 11 15.35 -11.70 11.79
C PRO A 11 14.20 -11.61 12.82
N LEU A 12 14.49 -11.15 14.04
CA LEU A 12 13.49 -10.97 15.10
C LEU A 12 12.59 -9.75 14.84
N LEU A 13 13.14 -8.71 14.23
CA LEU A 13 12.41 -7.46 13.91
C LEU A 13 11.70 -7.53 12.56
N ARG A 14 12.07 -8.45 11.69
CA ARG A 14 11.57 -8.54 10.32
C ARG A 14 10.06 -8.78 10.26
N GLN A 15 9.55 -9.70 11.08
CA GLN A 15 8.10 -9.97 11.11
C GLN A 15 7.28 -8.73 11.49
N PRO A 16 7.54 -8.02 12.59
CA PRO A 16 6.87 -6.77 12.90
C PRO A 16 7.00 -5.69 11.81
N ILE A 17 8.12 -5.65 11.09
CA ILE A 17 8.33 -4.73 9.97
C ILE A 17 7.40 -5.07 8.81
N LEU A 18 7.28 -6.36 8.47
CA LEU A 18 6.49 -6.80 7.34
C LEU A 18 4.99 -6.87 7.63
N THR A 19 4.58 -6.97 8.91
CA THR A 19 3.18 -7.17 9.29
C THR A 19 2.63 -6.08 10.20
N TRP A 20 3.17 -4.87 10.10
CA TRP A 20 2.74 -3.77 10.96
C TRP A 20 1.23 -3.54 10.88
N GLY A 21 0.57 -3.59 12.04
CA GLY A 21 -0.87 -3.36 12.17
C GLY A 21 -1.76 -4.50 11.67
N ALA A 22 -1.21 -5.49 10.94
CA ALA A 22 -1.97 -6.66 10.51
C ALA A 22 -2.08 -7.71 11.62
N THR A 23 -3.18 -8.46 11.61
CA THR A 23 -3.31 -9.66 12.44
C THR A 23 -2.51 -10.82 11.86
N SER A 24 -2.29 -11.86 12.66
CA SER A 24 -1.62 -13.08 12.17
C SER A 24 -2.44 -13.80 11.09
N GLU A 25 -3.76 -13.68 11.16
CA GLU A 25 -4.67 -14.23 10.16
C GLU A 25 -4.55 -13.48 8.84
N GLU A 26 -4.64 -12.14 8.84
CA GLU A 26 -4.46 -11.30 7.64
C GLU A 26 -3.10 -11.52 6.98
N ALA A 27 -2.03 -11.67 7.79
CA ALA A 27 -0.70 -11.90 7.28
C ALA A 27 -0.52 -13.32 6.69
N GLY A 28 -1.19 -14.34 7.25
CA GLY A 28 -1.04 -15.74 6.90
C GLY A 28 -2.05 -16.26 5.87
N SER A 29 -3.18 -15.57 5.68
CA SER A 29 -4.23 -15.98 4.75
C SER A 29 -3.90 -15.63 3.31
N ARG A 30 -4.54 -16.35 2.38
CA ARG A 30 -4.60 -15.96 0.97
C ARG A 30 -5.61 -14.82 0.85
N LEU A 31 -5.17 -13.71 0.27
CA LEU A 31 -5.98 -12.52 0.09
C LEU A 31 -6.25 -12.24 -1.39
N PRO A 32 -7.34 -11.54 -1.74
CA PRO A 32 -7.60 -11.08 -3.11
C PRO A 32 -6.42 -10.31 -3.69
N GLY A 33 -5.99 -10.67 -4.92
CA GLY A 33 -4.79 -10.13 -5.56
C GLY A 33 -3.54 -11.01 -5.40
N ASP A 34 -3.52 -11.98 -4.47
CA ASP A 34 -2.40 -12.91 -4.31
C ASP A 34 -2.22 -13.82 -5.54
N GLU A 35 -3.30 -14.07 -6.28
CA GLU A 35 -3.30 -14.85 -7.52
C GLU A 35 -2.51 -14.17 -8.66
N LEU A 36 -2.30 -12.87 -8.58
CA LEU A 36 -1.54 -12.12 -9.58
C LEU A 36 -0.02 -12.39 -9.52
N LEU A 37 0.46 -12.93 -8.38
CA LEU A 37 1.85 -13.34 -8.18
C LEU A 37 1.91 -14.48 -7.15
N GLU A 38 1.58 -15.72 -7.53
CA GLU A 38 1.50 -16.85 -6.60
C GLU A 38 2.87 -17.22 -5.99
N ASP A 39 3.92 -17.23 -6.82
CA ASP A 39 5.29 -17.59 -6.43
C ASP A 39 6.09 -16.39 -5.91
N ALA A 40 5.60 -15.73 -4.88
CA ALA A 40 6.32 -14.60 -4.28
C ALA A 40 7.43 -15.06 -3.34
N ASP A 41 8.64 -14.49 -3.49
CA ASP A 41 9.77 -14.70 -2.58
C ASP A 41 9.64 -13.87 -1.29
N GLY A 42 8.88 -12.77 -1.34
CA GLY A 42 8.65 -11.88 -0.21
C GLY A 42 7.22 -11.35 -0.17
N ILE A 43 6.68 -11.24 1.02
CA ILE A 43 5.33 -10.74 1.27
C ILE A 43 5.39 -9.76 2.43
N SER A 44 4.73 -8.61 2.28
CA SER A 44 4.39 -7.74 3.40
C SER A 44 2.90 -7.48 3.45
N THR A 45 2.34 -7.51 4.65
CA THR A 45 0.92 -7.25 4.90
C THR A 45 0.81 -6.24 6.02
N ARG A 46 0.37 -5.04 5.71
CA ARG A 46 0.20 -3.98 6.69
C ARG A 46 -1.24 -3.53 6.71
N ALA A 47 -1.73 -3.15 7.87
CA ALA A 47 -3.14 -2.83 7.97
C ALA A 47 -3.41 -1.74 9.01
N ILE A 48 -4.54 -1.06 8.83
CA ILE A 48 -5.04 -0.05 9.75
C ILE A 48 -6.58 -0.11 9.78
N THR A 49 -7.17 0.17 10.93
CA THR A 49 -8.61 0.38 11.02
C THR A 49 -8.92 1.87 10.91
N ILE A 50 -9.85 2.21 10.04
CA ILE A 50 -10.31 3.55 9.70
C ILE A 50 -11.75 3.68 10.20
N ASP A 51 -12.04 4.71 10.97
CA ASP A 51 -13.38 4.96 11.53
C ASP A 51 -14.26 5.71 10.50
N ALA A 52 -14.39 5.08 9.36
CA ALA A 52 -15.17 5.58 8.22
C ALA A 52 -15.61 4.41 7.33
N PRO A 53 -16.74 4.54 6.59
CA PRO A 53 -17.17 3.52 5.63
C PRO A 53 -16.21 3.41 4.45
N ALA A 54 -16.22 2.26 3.75
CA ALA A 54 -15.37 2.00 2.58
C ALA A 54 -15.53 3.05 1.48
N ALA A 55 -16.74 3.55 1.28
CA ALA A 55 -17.03 4.64 0.35
C ALA A 55 -16.27 5.94 0.64
N SER A 56 -15.86 6.18 1.90
CA SER A 56 -15.02 7.33 2.27
C SER A 56 -13.52 7.06 2.14
N VAL A 57 -13.11 5.79 2.12
CA VAL A 57 -11.72 5.36 1.96
C VAL A 57 -11.35 5.23 0.48
N TRP A 58 -12.24 4.64 -0.31
CA TRP A 58 -12.04 4.32 -1.72
C TRP A 58 -11.52 5.49 -2.58
N PRO A 59 -12.06 6.70 -2.48
CA PRO A 59 -11.61 7.81 -3.31
C PRO A 59 -10.11 8.11 -3.20
N TRP A 60 -9.53 7.91 -2.02
CA TRP A 60 -8.11 8.14 -1.79
C TRP A 60 -7.23 7.07 -2.40
N LEU A 61 -7.70 5.81 -2.46
CA LEU A 61 -7.02 4.72 -3.16
C LEU A 61 -7.13 4.88 -4.68
N ALA A 62 -8.32 5.18 -5.17
CA ALA A 62 -8.59 5.33 -6.60
C ALA A 62 -7.71 6.40 -7.26
N GLN A 63 -7.47 7.52 -6.57
CA GLN A 63 -6.69 8.64 -7.11
C GLN A 63 -5.19 8.59 -6.77
N MET A 64 -4.72 7.55 -6.06
CA MET A 64 -3.32 7.46 -5.64
C MET A 64 -2.37 7.34 -6.83
N GLY A 65 -1.21 7.98 -6.74
CA GLY A 65 -0.17 7.95 -7.78
C GLY A 65 0.51 9.30 -7.99
N PRO A 66 1.57 9.33 -8.84
CA PRO A 66 2.28 10.55 -9.18
C PRO A 66 1.40 11.55 -9.95
N SER A 67 1.84 12.81 -9.99
CA SER A 67 1.14 13.88 -10.71
C SER A 67 0.76 13.46 -12.14
N PRO A 68 -0.49 13.76 -12.59
CA PRO A 68 -1.50 14.64 -12.01
C PRO A 68 -2.43 13.98 -10.96
N ARG A 69 -2.14 12.75 -10.51
CA ARG A 69 -2.91 12.05 -9.49
C ARG A 69 -2.67 12.62 -8.09
N GLY A 70 -3.30 12.04 -7.08
CA GLY A 70 -3.39 12.60 -5.74
C GLY A 70 -2.21 12.33 -4.78
N GLY A 71 -1.07 11.85 -5.29
CA GLY A 71 0.08 11.47 -4.45
C GLY A 71 -0.12 10.12 -3.75
N ALA A 72 0.79 9.77 -2.85
CA ALA A 72 0.73 8.53 -2.06
C ALA A 72 0.47 8.78 -0.56
N TYR A 73 0.23 10.05 -0.17
CA TYR A 73 -0.06 10.45 1.21
C TYR A 73 1.05 10.12 2.21
N THR A 74 2.28 10.06 1.71
CA THR A 74 3.48 9.73 2.47
C THR A 74 4.32 10.97 2.76
N TYR A 75 5.64 10.85 2.59
CA TYR A 75 6.60 11.96 2.64
C TYR A 75 6.98 12.33 1.19
N ASP A 76 6.19 13.16 0.54
CA ASP A 76 6.37 13.57 -0.86
C ASP A 76 7.82 13.97 -1.18
N TRP A 77 8.50 14.66 -0.26
CA TRP A 77 9.89 15.07 -0.45
C TRP A 77 10.86 13.89 -0.59
N ILE A 78 10.61 12.78 0.11
CA ILE A 78 11.43 11.55 -0.01
C ILE A 78 11.19 10.94 -1.39
N GLU A 79 9.92 10.80 -1.77
CA GLU A 79 9.52 10.22 -3.06
C GLU A 79 10.05 11.06 -4.24
N ASN A 80 9.98 12.39 -4.12
CA ASN A 80 10.46 13.31 -5.14
C ASN A 80 11.99 13.33 -5.24
N LEU A 81 12.71 12.98 -4.17
CA LEU A 81 14.16 12.76 -4.23
C LEU A 81 14.51 11.57 -5.16
N PHE A 82 13.60 10.61 -5.31
CA PHE A 82 13.71 9.49 -6.24
C PHE A 82 13.05 9.77 -7.60
N GLY A 83 12.61 11.01 -7.85
CA GLY A 83 12.02 11.42 -9.13
C GLY A 83 10.61 10.92 -9.38
N LEU A 84 9.82 10.66 -8.33
CA LEU A 84 8.48 10.08 -8.46
C LEU A 84 7.37 11.12 -8.71
N ASP A 85 7.64 12.41 -8.65
CA ASP A 85 6.67 13.52 -8.87
C ASP A 85 5.38 13.36 -8.03
N MET A 86 5.55 13.04 -6.74
CA MET A 86 4.45 12.84 -5.81
C MET A 86 4.03 14.15 -5.16
N HIS A 87 2.72 14.43 -5.21
CA HIS A 87 2.10 15.61 -4.60
C HIS A 87 0.81 15.20 -3.90
N SER A 88 0.89 14.96 -2.60
CA SER A 88 -0.26 14.52 -1.79
C SER A 88 -1.30 15.63 -1.65
N VAL A 89 -2.51 15.37 -2.11
CA VAL A 89 -3.64 16.30 -2.05
C VAL A 89 -4.59 15.99 -0.89
N ASP A 90 -5.35 17.02 -0.46
CA ASP A 90 -6.36 16.88 0.60
C ASP A 90 -7.80 17.02 0.07
N ARG A 91 -7.99 16.76 -1.23
CA ARG A 91 -9.28 16.78 -1.91
C ARG A 91 -9.46 15.57 -2.79
N VAL A 92 -10.70 15.15 -2.98
CA VAL A 92 -11.04 14.13 -3.97
C VAL A 92 -10.92 14.74 -5.38
N LEU A 93 -10.29 14.02 -6.28
CA LEU A 93 -10.09 14.36 -7.70
C LEU A 93 -11.10 13.56 -8.53
N PRO A 94 -12.18 14.19 -9.04
CA PRO A 94 -13.26 13.47 -9.72
C PRO A 94 -12.79 12.68 -10.94
N GLU A 95 -11.77 13.16 -11.63
CA GLU A 95 -11.20 12.57 -12.84
C GLU A 95 -10.52 11.20 -12.61
N PHE A 96 -10.21 10.84 -11.37
CA PHE A 96 -9.56 9.57 -11.02
C PHE A 96 -10.43 8.61 -10.21
N GLN A 97 -11.74 8.86 -10.13
CA GLN A 97 -12.62 8.06 -9.27
C GLN A 97 -13.13 6.77 -9.91
N HIS A 98 -12.90 6.58 -11.19
CA HIS A 98 -13.33 5.39 -11.94
C HIS A 98 -12.13 4.65 -12.51
N PRO A 99 -11.28 4.03 -11.66
CA PRO A 99 -10.14 3.26 -12.14
C PRO A 99 -10.63 2.02 -12.89
N GLU A 100 -9.99 1.70 -14.02
CA GLU A 100 -10.33 0.54 -14.85
C GLU A 100 -9.12 -0.41 -14.97
N VAL A 101 -9.38 -1.71 -15.11
CA VAL A 101 -8.33 -2.69 -15.37
C VAL A 101 -7.61 -2.30 -16.67
N GLY A 102 -6.29 -2.22 -16.59
CA GLY A 102 -5.45 -1.73 -17.68
C GLY A 102 -4.90 -0.32 -17.48
N ASP A 103 -5.48 0.47 -16.58
CA ASP A 103 -4.91 1.77 -16.21
C ASP A 103 -3.47 1.61 -15.73
N THR A 104 -2.63 2.60 -16.03
CA THR A 104 -1.21 2.58 -15.65
C THR A 104 -0.84 3.76 -14.77
N ILE A 105 0.05 3.50 -13.83
CA ILE A 105 0.71 4.52 -13.03
C ILE A 105 2.22 4.32 -13.07
N GLY A 106 2.97 5.42 -13.15
CA GLY A 106 4.43 5.38 -13.18
C GLY A 106 5.03 5.54 -11.77
N PHE A 107 5.98 4.69 -11.41
CA PHE A 107 6.83 4.87 -10.23
C PHE A 107 8.29 4.98 -10.69
N GLY A 108 8.70 6.17 -11.11
CA GLY A 108 10.04 6.39 -11.68
C GLY A 108 10.25 5.58 -12.96
N ALA A 109 11.23 4.67 -12.95
CA ALA A 109 11.52 3.78 -14.08
C ALA A 109 10.56 2.58 -14.19
N ASN A 110 9.71 2.34 -13.18
CA ASN A 110 8.77 1.23 -13.15
C ASN A 110 7.36 1.71 -13.48
N GLN A 111 6.64 0.94 -14.28
CA GLN A 111 5.22 1.12 -14.48
C GLN A 111 4.45 0.03 -13.77
N MET A 112 3.32 0.39 -13.20
CA MET A 112 2.36 -0.54 -12.65
C MET A 112 1.04 -0.42 -13.40
N GLN A 113 0.45 -1.56 -13.71
CA GLN A 113 -0.85 -1.65 -14.34
C GLN A 113 -1.88 -2.12 -13.33
N LEU A 114 -3.06 -1.53 -13.37
CA LEU A 114 -4.20 -1.98 -12.58
C LEU A 114 -4.67 -3.33 -13.12
N ALA A 115 -4.48 -4.37 -12.32
CA ALA A 115 -4.75 -5.76 -12.71
C ALA A 115 -6.08 -6.28 -12.15
N ARG A 116 -6.55 -5.68 -11.04
CA ARG A 116 -7.85 -6.03 -10.45
C ARG A 116 -8.44 -4.79 -9.77
N VAL A 117 -9.72 -4.56 -10.01
CA VAL A 117 -10.50 -3.50 -9.36
C VAL A 117 -11.90 -4.01 -9.02
N GLU A 118 -12.25 -3.86 -7.77
CA GLU A 118 -13.59 -4.06 -7.23
C GLU A 118 -13.86 -2.84 -6.34
N PRO A 119 -14.67 -1.87 -6.79
CA PRO A 119 -14.89 -0.64 -6.06
C PRO A 119 -15.26 -0.88 -4.60
N GLU A 120 -14.62 -0.13 -3.70
CA GLU A 120 -14.81 -0.21 -2.25
C GLU A 120 -14.35 -1.55 -1.60
N HIS A 121 -13.75 -2.47 -2.37
CA HIS A 121 -13.31 -3.78 -1.87
C HIS A 121 -11.84 -4.07 -2.21
N VAL A 122 -11.45 -4.01 -3.50
CA VAL A 122 -10.12 -4.43 -3.95
C VAL A 122 -9.57 -3.47 -5.01
N LEU A 123 -8.33 -3.06 -4.84
CA LEU A 123 -7.53 -2.37 -5.84
C LEU A 123 -6.15 -2.99 -5.90
N ALA A 124 -5.80 -3.69 -6.99
CA ALA A 124 -4.52 -4.39 -7.09
C ALA A 124 -3.76 -3.99 -8.36
N TRP A 125 -2.55 -3.53 -8.14
CA TRP A 125 -1.58 -3.13 -9.15
C TRP A 125 -0.54 -4.22 -9.35
N ARG A 126 -0.08 -4.40 -10.59
CA ARG A 126 1.01 -5.30 -10.94
C ARG A 126 2.05 -4.56 -11.76
N SER A 127 3.33 -4.75 -11.44
CA SER A 127 4.43 -4.19 -12.21
C SER A 127 4.49 -4.80 -13.63
N GLU A 128 4.97 -4.03 -14.59
CA GLU A 128 5.08 -4.45 -16.00
C GLU A 128 5.97 -5.69 -16.15
N ASP A 129 7.04 -5.79 -15.36
CA ASP A 129 7.92 -6.97 -15.33
C ASP A 129 7.30 -8.19 -14.61
N GLY A 130 6.12 -8.02 -13.99
CA GLY A 130 5.39 -9.06 -13.28
C GLY A 130 6.01 -9.50 -11.96
N ASN A 131 7.01 -8.79 -11.45
CA ASN A 131 7.74 -9.16 -10.22
C ASN A 131 7.24 -8.48 -8.95
N TRP A 132 6.28 -7.57 -9.07
CA TRP A 132 5.67 -6.90 -7.93
C TRP A 132 4.15 -6.80 -8.10
N VAL A 133 3.42 -7.14 -7.04
CA VAL A 133 1.99 -6.90 -6.89
C VAL A 133 1.77 -6.09 -5.63
N TRP A 134 0.98 -5.04 -5.74
CA TRP A 134 0.54 -4.22 -4.63
C TRP A 134 -0.99 -4.16 -4.60
N ALA A 135 -1.58 -4.76 -3.59
CA ALA A 135 -3.03 -4.83 -3.42
C ALA A 135 -3.48 -4.08 -2.17
N PHE A 136 -4.59 -3.37 -2.31
CA PHE A 136 -5.34 -2.77 -1.22
C PHE A 136 -6.68 -3.48 -1.09
N LEU A 137 -7.01 -3.87 0.13
CA LEU A 137 -8.29 -4.51 0.44
C LEU A 137 -9.03 -3.69 1.48
N LEU A 138 -10.33 -3.56 1.29
CA LEU A 138 -11.24 -2.88 2.20
C LEU A 138 -12.27 -3.88 2.70
N GLU A 139 -12.34 -4.02 4.03
CA GLU A 139 -13.32 -4.86 4.71
C GLU A 139 -14.11 -3.98 5.67
N GLU A 140 -15.36 -3.67 5.30
CA GLU A 140 -16.22 -2.83 6.12
C GLU A 140 -16.97 -3.66 7.16
N SER A 141 -16.96 -3.19 8.40
CA SER A 141 -17.74 -3.76 9.51
C SER A 141 -18.12 -2.67 10.51
N ASN A 142 -19.41 -2.62 10.86
CA ASN A 142 -19.95 -1.69 11.87
C ASN A 142 -19.62 -0.21 11.58
N GLY A 143 -19.59 0.19 10.31
CA GLY A 143 -19.31 1.58 9.90
C GLY A 143 -17.83 1.98 9.95
N ALA A 144 -16.94 1.05 10.27
CA ALA A 144 -15.51 1.22 10.16
C ALA A 144 -14.95 0.32 9.06
N THR A 145 -13.84 0.71 8.47
CA THR A 145 -13.18 -0.03 7.40
C THR A 145 -11.81 -0.51 7.83
N ARG A 146 -11.55 -1.78 7.63
CA ARG A 146 -10.23 -2.36 7.70
C ARG A 146 -9.54 -2.18 6.35
N LEU A 147 -8.49 -1.39 6.30
CA LEU A 147 -7.65 -1.21 5.11
C LEU A 147 -6.40 -2.07 5.26
N ILE A 148 -6.24 -3.05 4.37
CA ILE A 148 -5.08 -3.93 4.28
C ILE A 148 -4.29 -3.57 3.03
N SER A 149 -2.99 -3.32 3.20
CA SER A 149 -2.03 -3.15 2.11
C SER A 149 -1.15 -4.39 2.03
N ARG A 150 -1.21 -5.10 0.91
CA ARG A 150 -0.51 -6.36 0.64
C ARG A 150 0.46 -6.18 -0.50
N ASN A 151 1.75 -6.37 -0.23
CA ASN A 151 2.79 -6.39 -1.26
C ASN A 151 3.35 -7.79 -1.42
N ARG A 152 3.53 -8.22 -2.66
CA ARG A 152 4.16 -9.49 -3.03
C ARG A 152 5.28 -9.22 -4.03
N PHE A 153 6.43 -9.79 -3.79
CA PHE A 153 7.62 -9.57 -4.61
C PHE A 153 8.23 -10.89 -5.06
N ARG A 154 8.65 -10.95 -6.32
CA ARG A 154 9.57 -11.95 -6.82
C ARG A 154 10.98 -11.34 -6.85
N LEU A 155 11.94 -12.03 -6.28
CA LEU A 155 13.33 -11.59 -6.13
C LEU A 155 14.26 -12.58 -6.86
N PRO A 156 14.34 -12.50 -8.21
CA PRO A 156 14.94 -13.56 -9.03
C PRO A 156 16.45 -13.67 -8.86
N THR A 157 17.10 -12.66 -8.33
CA THR A 157 18.56 -12.64 -8.16
C THR A 157 18.97 -12.48 -6.69
N LEU A 158 20.17 -12.95 -6.34
CA LEU A 158 20.73 -12.72 -5.01
C LEU A 158 20.88 -11.21 -4.72
N ALA A 159 21.25 -10.42 -5.72
CA ALA A 159 21.35 -8.97 -5.58
C ALA A 159 20.00 -8.34 -5.22
N ALA A 160 18.89 -8.76 -5.85
CA ALA A 160 17.55 -8.32 -5.51
C ALA A 160 17.17 -8.69 -4.06
N ARG A 161 17.49 -9.91 -3.63
CA ARG A 161 17.23 -10.38 -2.25
C ARG A 161 18.01 -9.58 -1.21
N VAL A 162 19.30 -9.34 -1.46
CA VAL A 162 20.16 -8.53 -0.56
C VAL A 162 19.71 -7.07 -0.56
N GLY A 163 19.37 -6.50 -1.73
CA GLY A 163 18.88 -5.14 -1.87
C GLY A 163 17.54 -4.89 -1.17
N MET A 164 16.70 -5.92 -1.03
CA MET A 164 15.43 -5.80 -0.32
C MET A 164 15.61 -5.59 1.19
N LEU A 165 16.68 -6.09 1.81
CA LEU A 165 16.89 -5.99 3.25
C LEU A 165 16.83 -4.55 3.80
N PRO A 166 17.54 -3.56 3.23
CA PRO A 166 17.41 -2.17 3.66
C PRO A 166 16.08 -1.53 3.22
N MET A 167 15.43 -2.06 2.17
CA MET A 167 14.16 -1.53 1.69
C MET A 167 12.98 -1.87 2.61
N GLU A 168 13.01 -3.00 3.31
CA GLU A 168 11.93 -3.43 4.20
C GLU A 168 11.62 -2.39 5.31
N PRO A 169 12.57 -1.90 6.10
CA PRO A 169 12.29 -0.86 7.10
C PRO A 169 11.92 0.50 6.46
N GLY A 170 12.52 0.85 5.32
CA GLY A 170 12.14 2.05 4.57
C GLY A 170 10.69 1.98 4.08
N SER A 171 10.28 0.86 3.52
CA SER A 171 8.90 0.64 3.08
C SER A 171 7.92 0.70 4.25
N LEU A 172 8.27 0.18 5.42
CA LEU A 172 7.44 0.31 6.62
C LEU A 172 7.20 1.79 6.97
N LEU A 173 8.25 2.61 6.97
CA LEU A 173 8.12 4.03 7.30
C LEU A 173 7.16 4.75 6.34
N MET A 174 7.35 4.53 5.04
CA MET A 174 6.54 5.15 3.98
C MET A 174 5.10 4.64 4.01
N GLU A 175 4.91 3.34 4.03
CA GLU A 175 3.57 2.73 3.97
C GLU A 175 2.76 2.99 5.26
N ARG A 176 3.40 3.00 6.42
CA ARG A 176 2.76 3.42 7.67
C ARG A 176 2.27 4.87 7.60
N ARG A 177 3.05 5.76 6.98
CA ARG A 177 2.64 7.15 6.78
C ARG A 177 1.49 7.25 5.79
N MET A 178 1.54 6.50 4.69
CA MET A 178 0.49 6.40 3.68
C MET A 178 -0.84 5.95 4.31
N LEU A 179 -0.83 4.81 5.01
CA LEU A 179 -2.05 4.26 5.64
C LEU A 179 -2.69 5.24 6.62
N ARG A 180 -1.86 5.95 7.41
CA ARG A 180 -2.35 7.02 8.30
C ARG A 180 -2.86 8.22 7.52
N GLY A 181 -2.17 8.60 6.45
CA GLY A 181 -2.59 9.71 5.58
C GLY A 181 -3.94 9.43 4.90
N ILE A 182 -4.19 8.19 4.50
CA ILE A 182 -5.49 7.76 3.97
C ILE A 182 -6.55 7.79 5.09
N LYS A 183 -6.23 7.25 6.27
CA LYS A 183 -7.13 7.28 7.44
C LYS A 183 -7.58 8.69 7.78
N ASP A 184 -6.64 9.60 7.96
CA ASP A 184 -6.93 11.00 8.33
C ASP A 184 -7.85 11.69 7.29
N ARG A 185 -7.69 11.38 6.02
CA ARG A 185 -8.51 11.94 4.92
C ARG A 185 -9.89 11.31 4.84
N ALA A 186 -9.96 9.99 4.96
CA ALA A 186 -11.20 9.23 4.91
C ALA A 186 -12.13 9.61 6.08
N GLU A 187 -11.58 9.73 7.28
CA GLU A 187 -12.35 10.11 8.48
C GLU A 187 -12.85 11.57 8.42
N ARG A 188 -12.11 12.47 7.73
CA ARG A 188 -12.62 13.83 7.46
C ARG A 188 -13.69 13.86 6.37
N LEU A 189 -13.63 12.94 5.41
CA LEU A 189 -14.60 12.84 4.32
C LEU A 189 -15.91 12.17 4.78
N ALA A 190 -15.83 11.28 5.76
CA ALA A 190 -17.00 10.56 6.26
C ALA A 190 -18.07 11.53 6.77
N PRO A 191 -19.35 11.31 6.44
CA PRO A 191 -20.44 12.08 7.01
C PRO A 191 -20.35 12.01 8.54
N THR A 192 -20.44 13.17 9.20
CA THR A 192 -20.40 13.22 10.67
C THR A 192 -21.59 12.44 11.21
N ALA A 193 -21.39 11.19 11.59
CA ALA A 193 -22.39 10.33 12.20
C ALA A 193 -22.65 10.75 13.68
N ARG A 194 -22.83 12.07 13.91
CA ARG A 194 -23.16 12.65 15.21
C ARG A 194 -24.17 13.77 15.05
N GLN A 195 -25.41 13.40 14.76
CA GLN A 195 -26.59 14.13 15.19
C GLN A 195 -27.83 13.28 14.84
N ALA A 196 -28.12 12.29 15.63
CA ALA A 196 -29.44 11.71 15.79
C ALA A 196 -29.60 11.27 17.24
#